data_a734cd38a0233a7cfa2251034e4dc039
#
_entry.id   a734cd38a0233a7cfa2251034e4dc039
#
_cell.length_a   1.000
_cell.length_b   1.000
_cell.length_c   1.000
_cell.angle_alpha   90.00
_cell.angle_beta   90.00
_cell.angle_gamma   90.00
#
_symmetry.space_group_name_H-M   'P 1'
#
loop_
_entity.id
_entity.type
_entity.pdbx_description
1 polymer ?
#
loop_
_entity_poly.entity_id
_entity_poly.type
_entity_poly.pdbx_seq_one_letter_code
_entity_poly.pdbx_strand_id
1 'polypeptide(L)'
;KLQKKFSDENNTIQSEFYKRRQLRQKIFLNSIYGTLGLPVFRFYDRDNAEAVTMSGQEIILSTSKLVNDEFLNRYKNKKATPPTDDFIVYIDTDSIYFSSLQLAKLEGKTDDMTKYTIDLVQQVANKINRFYEYMVPRVFNVAPEFNRIKIVPDVVAKKALWIVKKRYAMLKVFDMEKMKPVMGKGGEE
;
A
#
# COMPACT_ATOMS: atom_id res chain seq x y z
N LYS A 1 -13.74 -2.35 12.84
CA LYS A 1 -13.55 -2.31 14.32
C LYS A 1 -14.41 -3.35 15.04
N LEU A 2 -15.72 -3.42 14.82
CA LEU A 2 -16.63 -4.37 15.49
C LEU A 2 -16.27 -5.83 15.20
N GLN A 3 -15.97 -6.19 13.95
CA GLN A 3 -15.55 -7.55 13.60
C GLN A 3 -14.31 -7.99 14.40
N LYS A 4 -13.29 -7.12 14.52
CA LYS A 4 -12.07 -7.41 15.27
C LYS A 4 -12.37 -7.59 16.76
N LYS A 5 -13.20 -6.72 17.34
CA LYS A 5 -13.65 -6.83 18.74
C LYS A 5 -14.25 -8.19 19.04
N PHE A 6 -15.22 -8.66 18.23
CA PHE A 6 -15.88 -9.95 18.46
C PHE A 6 -15.01 -11.15 18.11
N SER A 7 -14.01 -11.00 17.25
CA SER A 7 -12.99 -12.03 17.04
C SER A 7 -12.11 -12.22 18.28
N ASP A 8 -11.73 -11.12 18.93
CA ASP A 8 -10.91 -11.14 20.14
C ASP A 8 -11.70 -11.68 21.36
N GLU A 9 -13.03 -11.52 21.36
CA GLU A 9 -13.95 -12.06 22.40
C GLU A 9 -14.37 -13.51 22.12
N ASN A 10 -13.78 -14.22 21.15
CA ASN A 10 -14.15 -15.58 20.72
C ASN A 10 -15.63 -15.75 20.31
N ASN A 11 -16.31 -14.66 19.97
CA ASN A 11 -17.70 -14.72 19.49
C ASN A 11 -17.73 -14.90 17.97
N THR A 12 -17.57 -16.15 17.53
CA THR A 12 -17.43 -16.52 16.11
C THR A 12 -18.65 -16.10 15.28
N ILE A 13 -19.86 -16.22 15.80
CA ILE A 13 -21.10 -15.90 15.06
C ILE A 13 -21.17 -14.40 14.74
N GLN A 14 -20.95 -13.56 15.73
CA GLN A 14 -20.97 -12.11 15.53
C GLN A 14 -19.80 -11.63 14.68
N SER A 15 -18.62 -12.20 14.86
CA SER A 15 -17.45 -11.90 14.03
C SER A 15 -17.73 -12.20 12.55
N GLU A 16 -18.32 -13.37 12.25
CA GLU A 16 -18.70 -13.76 10.89
C GLU A 16 -19.81 -12.88 10.31
N PHE A 17 -20.81 -12.51 11.10
CA PHE A 17 -21.85 -11.58 10.69
C PHE A 17 -21.26 -10.22 10.25
N TYR A 18 -20.37 -9.63 11.04
CA TYR A 18 -19.74 -8.35 10.68
C TYR A 18 -18.78 -8.48 9.50
N LYS A 19 -18.09 -9.61 9.36
CA LYS A 19 -17.27 -9.92 8.19
C LYS A 19 -18.09 -9.95 6.90
N ARG A 20 -19.22 -10.63 6.90
CA ARG A 20 -20.15 -10.67 5.76
C ARG A 20 -20.76 -9.30 5.46
N ARG A 21 -21.06 -8.51 6.48
CA ARG A 21 -21.55 -7.14 6.30
C ARG A 21 -20.51 -6.23 5.68
N GLN A 22 -19.27 -6.30 6.14
CA GLN A 22 -18.13 -5.57 5.56
C GLN A 22 -17.90 -5.96 4.09
N LEU A 23 -17.93 -7.26 3.79
CA LEU A 23 -17.76 -7.74 2.42
C LEU A 23 -18.86 -7.22 1.49
N ARG A 24 -20.12 -7.24 1.92
CA ARG A 24 -21.22 -6.67 1.14
C ARG A 24 -21.04 -5.19 0.85
N GLN A 25 -20.63 -4.40 1.83
CA GLN A 25 -20.36 -2.99 1.64
C GLN A 25 -19.18 -2.75 0.67
N LYS A 26 -18.12 -3.55 0.79
CA LYS A 26 -16.97 -3.49 -0.14
C LYS A 26 -17.39 -3.81 -1.59
N ILE A 27 -18.19 -4.87 -1.78
CA ILE A 27 -18.71 -5.24 -3.11
C ILE A 27 -19.57 -4.11 -3.66
N PHE A 28 -20.49 -3.56 -2.86
CA PHE A 28 -21.36 -2.47 -3.27
C PHE A 28 -20.57 -1.22 -3.71
N LEU A 29 -19.60 -0.78 -2.91
CA LEU A 29 -18.76 0.38 -3.24
C LEU A 29 -17.93 0.16 -4.52
N ASN A 30 -17.36 -1.03 -4.69
CA ASN A 30 -16.61 -1.35 -5.91
C ASN A 30 -17.53 -1.44 -7.14
N SER A 31 -18.79 -1.86 -6.96
CA SER A 31 -19.76 -1.92 -8.05
C SER A 31 -20.19 -0.53 -8.53
N ILE A 32 -20.25 0.47 -7.65
CA ILE A 32 -20.59 1.86 -8.03
C ILE A 32 -19.61 2.37 -9.09
N TYR A 33 -18.31 2.21 -8.85
CA TYR A 33 -17.30 2.58 -9.84
C TYR A 33 -17.45 1.80 -11.16
N GLY A 34 -17.62 0.47 -11.08
CA GLY A 34 -17.77 -0.37 -12.26
C GLY A 34 -19.00 0.00 -13.11
N THR A 35 -20.09 0.40 -12.45
CA THR A 35 -21.31 0.78 -13.15
C THR A 35 -21.24 2.14 -13.85
N LEU A 36 -20.40 3.06 -13.37
CA LEU A 36 -20.13 4.33 -14.07
C LEU A 36 -19.57 4.11 -15.48
N GLY A 37 -18.73 3.08 -15.65
CA GLY A 37 -18.16 2.72 -16.95
C GLY A 37 -19.02 1.79 -17.81
N LEU A 38 -20.24 1.41 -17.38
CA LEU A 38 -21.11 0.47 -18.08
C LEU A 38 -22.17 1.21 -18.92
N PRO A 39 -22.11 1.21 -20.27
CA PRO A 39 -22.98 2.00 -21.13
C PRO A 39 -24.48 1.76 -20.96
N VAL A 40 -24.89 0.57 -20.52
CA VAL A 40 -26.30 0.22 -20.29
C VAL A 40 -26.82 0.63 -18.91
N PHE A 41 -25.96 1.17 -18.07
CA PHE A 41 -26.34 1.56 -16.72
C PHE A 41 -26.94 2.97 -16.70
N ARG A 42 -27.99 3.18 -15.91
CA ARG A 42 -28.72 4.46 -15.82
C ARG A 42 -27.84 5.67 -15.51
N PHE A 43 -26.80 5.47 -14.72
CA PHE A 43 -25.86 6.52 -14.30
C PHE A 43 -24.49 6.36 -15.01
N TYR A 44 -24.50 5.84 -16.24
CA TYR A 44 -23.31 5.76 -17.06
C TYR A 44 -22.71 7.15 -17.25
N ASP A 45 -21.45 7.29 -16.92
CA ASP A 45 -20.68 8.50 -17.10
C ASP A 45 -19.21 8.11 -17.33
N ARG A 46 -18.83 8.12 -18.61
CA ARG A 46 -17.47 7.72 -19.03
C ARG A 46 -16.43 8.66 -18.47
N ASP A 47 -16.68 9.95 -18.44
CA ASP A 47 -15.70 10.96 -18.04
C ASP A 47 -15.42 10.83 -16.55
N ASN A 48 -16.43 10.60 -15.73
CA ASN A 48 -16.24 10.31 -14.31
C ASN A 48 -15.51 8.97 -14.07
N ALA A 49 -15.81 7.93 -14.83
CA ALA A 49 -15.09 6.65 -14.72
C ALA A 49 -13.62 6.81 -15.09
N GLU A 50 -13.31 7.57 -16.14
CA GLU A 50 -11.94 7.87 -16.55
C GLU A 50 -11.22 8.75 -15.52
N ALA A 51 -11.87 9.78 -15.00
CA ALA A 51 -11.33 10.66 -13.97
C ALA A 51 -10.89 9.90 -12.71
N VAL A 52 -11.65 8.90 -12.26
CA VAL A 52 -11.27 8.07 -11.12
C VAL A 52 -9.97 7.29 -11.39
N THR A 53 -9.83 6.69 -12.57
CA THR A 53 -8.61 5.94 -12.91
C THR A 53 -7.40 6.85 -13.10
N MET A 54 -7.56 7.99 -13.75
CA MET A 54 -6.49 8.96 -13.94
C MET A 54 -6.04 9.57 -12.61
N SER A 55 -6.97 9.89 -11.73
CA SER A 55 -6.64 10.36 -10.37
C SER A 55 -5.86 9.31 -9.58
N GLY A 56 -6.24 8.03 -9.69
CA GLY A 56 -5.50 6.94 -9.07
C GLY A 56 -4.08 6.79 -9.62
N GLN A 57 -3.90 6.94 -10.92
CA GLN A 57 -2.57 6.94 -11.57
C GLN A 57 -1.72 8.11 -11.09
N GLU A 58 -2.26 9.32 -11.04
CA GLU A 58 -1.54 10.50 -10.54
C GLU A 58 -1.08 10.32 -9.09
N ILE A 59 -1.96 9.80 -8.23
CA ILE A 59 -1.63 9.53 -6.82
C ILE A 59 -0.48 8.53 -6.72
N ILE A 60 -0.53 7.39 -7.43
CA ILE A 60 0.49 6.36 -7.28
C ILE A 60 1.84 6.78 -7.90
N LEU A 61 1.84 7.51 -9.02
CA LEU A 61 3.05 8.04 -9.62
C LEU A 61 3.70 9.11 -8.75
N SER A 62 2.91 10.02 -8.19
CA SER A 62 3.41 11.02 -7.22
C SER A 62 3.98 10.35 -5.97
N THR A 63 3.36 9.26 -5.52
CA THR A 63 3.86 8.46 -4.39
C THR A 63 5.18 7.79 -4.71
N SER A 64 5.30 7.17 -5.88
CA SER A 64 6.54 6.56 -6.35
C SER A 64 7.69 7.56 -6.39
N LYS A 65 7.44 8.75 -6.95
CA LYS A 65 8.42 9.84 -6.98
C LYS A 65 8.83 10.27 -5.58
N LEU A 66 7.87 10.48 -4.67
CA LEU A 66 8.15 10.86 -3.29
C LEU A 66 9.04 9.82 -2.57
N VAL A 67 8.80 8.54 -2.78
CA VAL A 67 9.60 7.46 -2.17
C VAL A 67 11.01 7.46 -2.73
N ASN A 68 11.17 7.58 -4.04
CA ASN A 68 12.49 7.65 -4.67
C ASN A 68 13.27 8.89 -4.20
N ASP A 69 12.64 10.05 -4.16
CA ASP A 69 13.26 11.29 -3.67
C ASP A 69 13.70 11.16 -2.19
N GLU A 70 12.88 10.51 -1.36
CA GLU A 70 13.24 10.24 0.04
C GLU A 70 14.48 9.37 0.15
N PHE A 71 14.54 8.30 -0.64
CA PHE A 71 15.67 7.37 -0.60
C PHE A 71 16.94 7.99 -1.17
N LEU A 72 16.84 8.73 -2.27
CA LEU A 72 17.96 9.50 -2.82
C LEU A 72 18.48 10.54 -1.82
N ASN A 73 17.61 11.23 -1.10
CA ASN A 73 18.02 12.18 -0.07
C ASN A 73 18.76 11.50 1.09
N ARG A 74 18.43 10.26 1.46
CA ARG A 74 19.19 9.50 2.46
C ARG A 74 20.63 9.21 2.00
N TYR A 75 20.82 8.87 0.72
CA TYR A 75 22.16 8.72 0.13
C TYR A 75 22.92 10.03 0.11
N LYS A 76 22.29 11.11 -0.33
CA LYS A 76 22.88 12.46 -0.37
C LYS A 76 23.33 12.92 1.02
N ASN A 77 22.51 12.71 2.05
CA ASN A 77 22.84 13.07 3.42
C ASN A 77 24.05 12.29 3.96
N LYS A 78 24.26 11.08 3.51
CA LYS A 78 25.40 10.23 3.83
C LYS A 78 26.61 10.45 2.91
N LYS A 79 26.51 11.39 1.95
CA LYS A 79 27.53 11.63 0.91
C LYS A 79 27.93 10.36 0.16
N ALA A 80 26.98 9.46 -0.06
CA ALA A 80 27.16 8.19 -0.74
C ALA A 80 26.47 8.22 -2.11
N THR A 81 27.03 7.50 -3.07
CA THR A 81 26.44 7.33 -4.40
C THR A 81 25.37 6.26 -4.33
N PRO A 82 24.12 6.55 -4.78
CA PRO A 82 23.08 5.54 -4.83
C PRO A 82 23.38 4.51 -5.92
N PRO A 83 23.05 3.23 -5.70
CA PRO A 83 23.23 2.18 -6.71
C PRO A 83 22.22 2.27 -7.85
N THR A 84 21.17 3.01 -7.67
CA THR A 84 20.08 3.26 -8.62
C THR A 84 19.40 4.59 -8.27
N ASP A 85 18.76 5.20 -9.21
CA ASP A 85 17.85 6.35 -9.04
C ASP A 85 16.38 5.93 -8.89
N ASP A 86 16.07 4.65 -9.16
CA ASP A 86 14.75 4.07 -8.95
C ASP A 86 14.82 2.89 -7.97
N PHE A 87 14.23 3.06 -6.79
CA PHE A 87 14.13 2.07 -5.73
C PHE A 87 12.81 1.29 -5.76
N ILE A 88 11.87 1.72 -6.60
CA ILE A 88 10.58 1.05 -6.76
C ILE A 88 10.76 -0.16 -7.67
N VAL A 89 10.44 -1.33 -7.15
CA VAL A 89 10.60 -2.60 -7.88
C VAL A 89 9.35 -2.93 -8.69
N TYR A 90 8.17 -2.57 -8.16
CA TYR A 90 6.91 -2.88 -8.82
C TYR A 90 5.79 -1.95 -8.35
N ILE A 91 4.89 -1.59 -9.26
CA ILE A 91 3.68 -0.82 -9.00
C ILE A 91 2.49 -1.59 -9.58
N ASP A 92 1.43 -1.76 -8.80
CA ASP A 92 0.18 -2.33 -9.30
C ASP A 92 -1.01 -1.55 -8.75
N THR A 93 -1.69 -0.84 -9.65
CA THR A 93 -2.92 -0.09 -9.43
C THR A 93 -2.80 0.94 -8.28
N ASP A 94 -2.80 0.48 -7.03
CA ASP A 94 -2.82 1.27 -5.80
C ASP A 94 -1.73 0.86 -4.79
N SER A 95 -0.82 0.00 -5.21
CA SER A 95 0.28 -0.48 -4.37
C SER A 95 1.65 -0.25 -4.99
N ILE A 96 2.63 0.03 -4.13
CA ILE A 96 4.04 0.17 -4.50
C ILE A 96 4.89 -0.82 -3.72
N TYR A 97 5.88 -1.37 -4.37
CA TYR A 97 6.86 -2.30 -3.79
C TYR A 97 8.26 -1.74 -3.97
N PHE A 98 9.02 -1.68 -2.93
CA PHE A 98 10.41 -1.21 -2.95
C PHE A 98 11.34 -2.14 -2.18
N SER A 99 12.63 -2.10 -2.50
CA SER A 99 13.66 -2.86 -1.80
C SER A 99 14.29 -2.02 -0.70
N SER A 100 14.31 -2.53 0.52
CA SER A 100 14.98 -1.91 1.67
C SER A 100 16.45 -2.27 1.79
N LEU A 101 16.93 -3.29 1.04
CA LEU A 101 18.27 -3.86 1.21
C LEU A 101 19.38 -2.83 1.02
N GLN A 102 19.27 -2.00 0.00
CA GLN A 102 20.30 -1.01 -0.31
C GLN A 102 20.39 0.09 0.77
N LEU A 103 19.24 0.49 1.29
CA LEU A 103 19.19 1.45 2.40
C LEU A 103 19.72 0.86 3.71
N ALA A 104 19.40 -0.40 3.99
CA ALA A 104 19.94 -1.09 5.16
C ALA A 104 21.48 -1.18 5.11
N LYS A 105 22.05 -1.47 3.94
CA LYS A 105 23.49 -1.44 3.71
C LYS A 105 24.09 -0.05 3.94
N LEU A 106 23.44 0.98 3.40
CA LEU A 106 23.85 2.38 3.58
C LEU A 106 23.84 2.80 5.05
N GLU A 107 22.86 2.33 5.81
CA GLU A 107 22.69 2.67 7.22
C GLU A 107 23.42 1.74 8.18
N GLY A 108 24.07 0.67 7.68
CA GLY A 108 24.76 -0.33 8.49
C GLY A 108 23.83 -1.19 9.37
N LYS A 109 22.58 -1.38 8.91
CA LYS A 109 21.51 -2.09 9.66
C LYS A 109 21.12 -3.39 8.97
N THR A 110 22.08 -4.25 8.77
CA THR A 110 21.89 -5.53 8.06
C THR A 110 21.60 -6.72 8.99
N ASP A 111 21.81 -6.58 10.29
CA ASP A 111 21.70 -7.68 11.25
C ASP A 111 20.26 -8.15 11.45
N ASP A 112 19.32 -7.19 11.53
CA ASP A 112 17.87 -7.49 11.60
C ASP A 112 17.12 -6.77 10.49
N MET A 113 17.21 -7.32 9.29
CA MET A 113 16.57 -6.78 8.09
C MET A 113 15.05 -6.67 8.22
N THR A 114 14.42 -7.61 8.93
CA THR A 114 12.96 -7.62 9.08
C THR A 114 12.51 -6.43 9.91
N LYS A 115 13.11 -6.23 11.08
CA LYS A 115 12.81 -5.11 11.96
C LYS A 115 13.10 -3.78 11.28
N TYR A 116 14.28 -3.66 10.67
CA TYR A 116 14.64 -2.46 9.90
C TYR A 116 13.61 -2.14 8.82
N THR A 117 13.17 -3.14 8.06
CA THR A 117 12.19 -2.93 6.98
C THR A 117 10.83 -2.54 7.53
N ILE A 118 10.37 -3.11 8.65
CA ILE A 118 9.13 -2.72 9.32
C ILE A 118 9.18 -1.24 9.71
N ASP A 119 10.25 -0.81 10.37
CA ASP A 119 10.43 0.57 10.81
C ASP A 119 10.51 1.53 9.63
N LEU A 120 11.25 1.17 8.58
CA LEU A 120 11.38 1.96 7.35
C LEU A 120 10.03 2.14 6.66
N VAL A 121 9.29 1.06 6.45
CA VAL A 121 7.99 1.08 5.78
C VAL A 121 7.00 1.95 6.55
N GLN A 122 7.02 1.88 7.89
CA GLN A 122 6.16 2.72 8.72
C GLN A 122 6.51 4.22 8.60
N GLN A 123 7.81 4.54 8.59
CA GLN A 123 8.28 5.92 8.38
C GLN A 123 7.86 6.46 7.01
N VAL A 124 8.06 5.65 5.97
CA VAL A 124 7.70 6.00 4.58
C VAL A 124 6.18 6.20 4.46
N ALA A 125 5.38 5.29 5.00
CA ALA A 125 3.92 5.40 4.96
C ALA A 125 3.42 6.67 5.68
N ASN A 126 4.00 7.00 6.83
CA ASN A 126 3.66 8.24 7.55
C ASN A 126 4.02 9.49 6.72
N LYS A 127 5.15 9.48 6.03
CA LYS A 127 5.56 10.58 5.16
C LYS A 127 4.63 10.73 3.95
N ILE A 128 4.25 9.63 3.32
CA ILE A 128 3.31 9.61 2.20
C ILE A 128 1.95 10.14 2.65
N ASN A 129 1.44 9.71 3.80
CA ASN A 129 0.13 10.16 4.30
C ASN A 129 0.11 11.67 4.58
N ARG A 130 1.19 12.23 5.14
CA ARG A 130 1.33 13.70 5.27
C ARG A 130 1.37 14.41 3.92
N PHE A 131 2.04 13.83 2.93
CA PHE A 131 2.05 14.36 1.57
C PHE A 131 0.64 14.35 0.96
N TYR A 132 -0.16 13.30 1.18
CA TYR A 132 -1.54 13.23 0.70
C TYR A 132 -2.46 14.28 1.33
N GLU A 133 -2.25 14.62 2.62
CA GLU A 133 -3.00 15.70 3.28
C GLU A 133 -2.79 17.05 2.57
N TYR A 134 -1.63 17.26 1.98
CA TYR A 134 -1.30 18.45 1.24
C TYR A 134 -1.66 18.37 -0.25
N MET A 135 -1.31 17.27 -0.91
CA MET A 135 -1.38 17.11 -2.36
C MET A 135 -2.84 16.94 -2.84
N VAL A 136 -3.60 16.06 -2.19
CA VAL A 136 -4.96 15.71 -2.63
C VAL A 136 -5.89 16.93 -2.70
N PRO A 137 -5.97 17.78 -1.67
CA PRO A 137 -6.79 18.99 -1.74
C PRO A 137 -6.39 19.93 -2.87
N ARG A 138 -5.10 20.06 -3.16
CA ARG A 138 -4.60 20.99 -4.17
C ARG A 138 -4.73 20.50 -5.60
N VAL A 139 -4.41 19.23 -5.83
CA VAL A 139 -4.41 18.65 -7.19
C VAL A 139 -5.83 18.32 -7.64
N PHE A 140 -6.65 17.79 -6.73
CA PHE A 140 -8.01 17.35 -7.07
C PHE A 140 -9.12 18.31 -6.60
N ASN A 141 -8.75 19.48 -6.08
CA ASN A 141 -9.70 20.48 -5.57
C ASN A 141 -10.73 19.91 -4.57
N VAL A 142 -10.26 19.02 -3.69
CA VAL A 142 -11.08 18.38 -2.64
C VAL A 142 -10.91 19.13 -1.34
N ALA A 143 -12.02 19.49 -0.69
CA ALA A 143 -11.92 20.10 0.64
C ALA A 143 -11.22 19.15 1.63
N PRO A 144 -10.29 19.65 2.49
CA PRO A 144 -9.45 18.80 3.34
C PRO A 144 -10.23 17.81 4.20
N GLU A 145 -11.42 18.21 4.68
CA GLU A 145 -12.31 17.38 5.49
C GLU A 145 -12.88 16.17 4.74
N PHE A 146 -12.87 16.18 3.41
CA PHE A 146 -13.32 15.07 2.57
C PHE A 146 -12.18 14.19 2.09
N ASN A 147 -10.93 14.57 2.30
CA ASN A 147 -9.80 13.72 1.94
C ASN A 147 -9.80 12.44 2.79
N ARG A 148 -9.89 11.30 2.12
CA ARG A 148 -9.87 9.96 2.73
C ARG A 148 -8.75 9.09 2.18
N ILE A 149 -7.90 9.67 1.31
CA ILE A 149 -6.80 8.93 0.68
C ILE A 149 -5.73 8.66 1.73
N LYS A 150 -5.41 7.38 1.91
CA LYS A 150 -4.36 6.92 2.82
C LYS A 150 -3.67 5.70 2.24
N ILE A 151 -2.36 5.62 2.44
CA ILE A 151 -1.60 4.40 2.22
C ILE A 151 -1.32 3.73 3.56
N VAL A 152 -1.41 2.41 3.58
CA VAL A 152 -1.07 1.60 4.74
C VAL A 152 -0.09 0.51 4.33
N PRO A 153 0.92 0.21 5.17
CA PRO A 153 1.77 -0.93 4.94
C PRO A 153 0.97 -2.24 4.96
N ASP A 154 1.23 -3.11 4.01
CA ASP A 154 0.53 -4.41 3.89
C ASP A 154 1.45 -5.55 4.35
N VAL A 155 2.61 -5.71 3.73
CA VAL A 155 3.45 -6.88 3.94
C VAL A 155 4.94 -6.56 3.84
N VAL A 156 5.74 -7.27 4.63
CA VAL A 156 7.19 -7.37 4.47
C VAL A 156 7.53 -8.76 3.97
N ALA A 157 8.28 -8.83 2.89
CA ALA A 157 8.76 -10.06 2.28
C ALA A 157 10.28 -10.16 2.31
N LYS A 158 10.81 -11.35 2.60
CA LYS A 158 12.25 -11.64 2.56
C LYS A 158 12.77 -11.75 1.13
N LYS A 159 11.95 -12.32 0.24
CA LYS A 159 12.25 -12.50 -1.19
C LYS A 159 10.96 -12.32 -1.97
N ALA A 160 11.08 -11.79 -3.18
CA ALA A 160 9.96 -11.70 -4.10
C ALA A 160 10.45 -11.93 -5.53
N LEU A 161 9.59 -12.50 -6.36
CA LEU A 161 9.81 -12.76 -7.77
C LEU A 161 8.62 -12.23 -8.55
N TRP A 162 8.86 -11.28 -9.45
CA TRP A 162 7.88 -10.78 -10.40
C TRP A 162 8.12 -11.42 -11.77
N ILE A 163 7.14 -12.16 -12.27
CA ILE A 163 7.25 -12.90 -13.53
C ILE A 163 6.70 -12.04 -14.67
N VAL A 164 5.46 -11.59 -14.50
CA VAL A 164 4.77 -10.66 -15.42
C VAL A 164 3.79 -9.81 -14.60
N LYS A 165 3.18 -8.81 -15.23
CA LYS A 165 2.17 -7.96 -14.61
C LYS A 165 1.09 -8.81 -13.91
N LYS A 166 0.85 -8.55 -12.62
CA LYS A 166 -0.09 -9.26 -11.74
C LYS A 166 0.24 -10.74 -11.44
N ARG A 167 1.42 -11.22 -11.84
CA ARG A 167 1.90 -12.56 -11.48
C ARG A 167 3.24 -12.47 -10.79
N TYR A 168 3.20 -12.57 -9.47
CA TYR A 168 4.38 -12.55 -8.62
C TYR A 168 4.22 -13.53 -7.46
N ALA A 169 5.34 -13.96 -6.93
CA ALA A 169 5.42 -14.77 -5.72
C ALA A 169 6.31 -14.04 -4.70
N MET A 170 5.95 -14.11 -3.42
CA MET A 170 6.77 -13.52 -2.38
C MET A 170 6.79 -14.37 -1.12
N LEU A 171 7.96 -14.43 -0.50
CA LEU A 171 8.16 -15.06 0.80
C LEU A 171 7.86 -14.02 1.88
N LYS A 172 6.61 -13.96 2.32
CA LYS A 172 6.16 -13.04 3.37
C LYS A 172 6.73 -13.43 4.71
N VAL A 173 7.28 -12.48 5.44
CA VAL A 173 7.81 -12.67 6.80
C VAL A 173 7.02 -11.91 7.85
N PHE A 174 6.33 -10.84 7.48
CA PHE A 174 5.54 -10.03 8.40
C PHE A 174 4.29 -9.48 7.71
N ASP A 175 3.15 -9.63 8.38
CA ASP A 175 1.87 -9.06 7.98
C ASP A 175 1.69 -7.75 8.76
N MET A 176 1.76 -6.63 8.05
CA MET A 176 1.72 -5.30 8.66
C MET A 176 0.32 -4.91 9.12
N GLU A 177 -0.73 -5.45 8.50
CA GLU A 177 -2.11 -5.20 8.90
C GLU A 177 -2.41 -5.87 10.26
N LYS A 178 -1.94 -7.09 10.43
CA LYS A 178 -2.12 -7.87 11.66
C LYS A 178 -1.05 -7.62 12.71
N MET A 179 0.03 -6.92 12.33
CA MET A 179 1.22 -6.72 13.16
C MET A 179 1.77 -8.06 13.73
N LYS A 180 1.87 -9.07 12.87
CA LYS A 180 2.29 -10.43 13.25
C LYS A 180 3.27 -11.00 12.23
N PRO A 181 4.26 -11.80 12.70
CA PRO A 181 5.04 -12.63 11.80
C PRO A 181 4.14 -13.58 11.02
N VAL A 182 4.44 -13.77 9.75
CA VAL A 182 3.76 -14.79 8.94
C VAL A 182 4.44 -16.11 9.21
N MET A 183 3.79 -16.99 9.96
CA MET A 183 4.23 -18.36 10.11
C MET A 183 4.00 -19.09 8.78
N GLY A 184 5.06 -19.52 8.12
CA GLY A 184 4.99 -20.41 6.97
C GLY A 184 4.26 -21.70 7.38
N LYS A 185 3.22 -22.06 6.65
CA LYS A 185 2.72 -23.42 6.73
C LYS A 185 3.73 -24.33 6.04
N GLY A 186 4.53 -24.97 6.83
CA GLY A 186 5.36 -26.08 6.38
C GLY A 186 6.80 -25.70 6.01
N GLY A 187 7.72 -26.31 6.73
CA GLY A 187 9.08 -26.68 6.33
C GLY A 187 10.12 -25.59 6.49
N GLU A 188 10.86 -25.75 7.46
CA GLU A 188 12.30 -25.99 7.52
C GLU A 188 13.13 -25.36 6.41
N GLU A 189 14.04 -24.47 6.87
CA GLU A 189 15.33 -24.04 6.32
C GLU A 189 15.41 -23.42 4.93
#